data_b5c46e4cad8c23fa18d8b4a48779959f
#
_entry.id   b5c46e4cad8c23fa18d8b4a48779959f
#
_cell.length_a   1.000
_cell.length_b   1.000
_cell.length_c   1.000
_cell.angle_alpha   90.00
_cell.angle_beta   90.00
_cell.angle_gamma   90.00
#
_symmetry.space_group_name_H-M   'P 1'
#
loop_
_entity.id
_entity.type
_entity.pdbx_description
1 polymer ?
#
loop_
_entity_poly.entity_id
_entity_poly.type
_entity_poly.pdbx_seq_one_letter_code
_entity_poly.pdbx_strand_id
1 'polypeptide(L)'
;NIGLRSAYVMSAFVAPHMVKQKSGLMVQVSSLGGYTYLFDVGYGVGKAGLDRLSADMATELNSHGVNSVTLYPGGGVTETTNFPGGETPTFTGRAVAALLSDTSEDELTQLNGKVILTMELALKHGFKDASGELPDGPFSSKENADGVRVSLNSSPFQYNGDGTIPNPNETNNLEIAKLFPGA
;
A
#
# COMPACT_ATOMS: atom_id res chain seq x y z
N ASN A 1 -6.12 16.62 -8.56
CA ASN A 1 -7.20 16.90 -7.60
C ASN A 1 -7.94 15.65 -7.13
N ILE A 2 -8.13 14.67 -7.99
CA ILE A 2 -8.93 13.46 -7.67
C ILE A 2 -8.14 12.49 -6.77
N GLY A 3 -6.86 12.32 -7.00
CA GLY A 3 -6.01 11.41 -6.25
C GLY A 3 -5.62 11.96 -4.86
N LEU A 4 -4.47 12.59 -4.76
CA LEU A 4 -3.89 13.01 -3.48
C LEU A 4 -4.74 14.02 -2.70
N ARG A 5 -5.29 15.07 -3.35
CA ARG A 5 -6.06 16.10 -2.65
C ARG A 5 -7.32 15.52 -1.98
N SER A 6 -8.05 14.64 -2.67
CA SER A 6 -9.26 14.04 -2.10
C SER A 6 -8.92 13.18 -0.87
N ALA A 7 -7.86 12.38 -0.95
CA ALA A 7 -7.39 11.57 0.16
C ALA A 7 -7.01 12.43 1.38
N TYR A 8 -6.23 13.49 1.15
CA TYR A 8 -5.87 14.43 2.23
C TYR A 8 -7.11 15.07 2.89
N VAL A 9 -8.03 15.60 2.08
CA VAL A 9 -9.24 16.26 2.59
C VAL A 9 -10.10 15.29 3.40
N MET A 10 -10.34 14.08 2.87
CA MET A 10 -11.11 13.06 3.60
C MET A 10 -10.42 12.64 4.90
N SER A 11 -9.12 12.44 4.88
CA SER A 11 -8.35 12.11 6.09
C SER A 11 -8.44 13.23 7.13
N ALA A 12 -8.31 14.48 6.72
CA ALA A 12 -8.44 15.65 7.63
C ALA A 12 -9.83 15.76 8.27
N PHE A 13 -10.90 15.37 7.55
CA PHE A 13 -12.24 15.34 8.11
C PHE A 13 -12.48 14.16 9.06
N VAL A 14 -11.93 13.00 8.77
CA VAL A 14 -12.16 11.76 9.54
C VAL A 14 -11.26 11.68 10.77
N ALA A 15 -10.01 12.16 10.70
CA ALA A 15 -9.03 12.07 11.79
C ALA A 15 -9.57 12.59 13.15
N PRO A 16 -10.23 13.75 13.27
CA PRO A 16 -10.73 14.23 14.56
C PRO A 16 -11.75 13.27 15.20
N HIS A 17 -12.55 12.57 14.40
CA HIS A 17 -13.52 11.59 14.89
C HIS A 17 -12.81 10.34 15.44
N MET A 18 -11.82 9.81 14.70
CA MET A 18 -11.02 8.66 15.13
C MET A 18 -10.19 8.99 16.38
N VAL A 19 -9.60 10.19 16.44
CA VAL A 19 -8.88 10.67 17.63
C VAL A 19 -9.79 10.73 18.85
N LYS A 20 -11.02 11.25 18.69
CA LYS A 20 -12.00 11.32 19.79
C LYS A 20 -12.40 9.93 20.29
N GLN A 21 -12.56 8.96 19.41
CA GLN A 21 -12.89 7.58 19.79
C GLN A 21 -11.67 6.75 20.22
N LYS A 22 -10.45 7.30 20.06
CA LYS A 22 -9.16 6.64 20.37
C LYS A 22 -8.95 5.31 19.63
N SER A 23 -9.50 5.21 18.44
CA SER A 23 -9.32 4.04 17.58
C SER A 23 -9.65 4.38 16.14
N GLY A 24 -9.00 3.75 15.21
CA GLY A 24 -9.28 3.88 13.78
C GLY A 24 -8.17 3.35 12.90
N LEU A 25 -8.54 3.03 11.66
CA LEU A 25 -7.62 2.64 10.61
C LEU A 25 -7.90 3.45 9.35
N MET A 26 -6.89 4.15 8.85
CA MET A 26 -6.91 4.82 7.55
C MET A 26 -6.12 3.98 6.54
N VAL A 27 -6.74 3.64 5.43
CA VAL A 27 -6.10 2.87 4.35
C VAL A 27 -6.02 3.74 3.11
N GLN A 28 -4.80 4.10 2.70
CA GLN A 28 -4.56 4.81 1.44
C GLN A 28 -4.28 3.79 0.34
N VAL A 29 -5.15 3.71 -0.66
CA VAL A 29 -4.93 2.82 -1.82
C VAL A 29 -4.02 3.53 -2.82
N SER A 30 -2.77 3.15 -2.82
CA SER A 30 -1.73 3.67 -3.70
C SER A 30 -1.32 2.63 -4.76
N SER A 31 -0.10 2.66 -5.24
CA SER A 31 0.45 1.66 -6.15
C SER A 31 1.97 1.76 -6.22
N LEU A 32 2.59 0.76 -6.86
CA LEU A 32 4.02 0.75 -7.17
C LEU A 32 4.50 2.04 -7.87
N GLY A 33 3.61 2.78 -8.55
CA GLY A 33 3.93 4.08 -9.13
C GLY A 33 4.33 5.17 -8.12
N GLY A 34 4.06 4.98 -6.82
CA GLY A 34 4.59 5.84 -5.76
C GLY A 34 6.07 5.61 -5.48
N TYR A 35 6.58 4.44 -5.82
CA TYR A 35 7.96 4.04 -5.60
C TYR A 35 8.83 4.16 -6.84
N THR A 36 8.31 3.82 -8.02
CA THR A 36 9.04 3.85 -9.30
C THR A 36 8.25 4.56 -10.38
N TYR A 37 8.93 4.95 -11.47
CA TYR A 37 8.25 5.55 -12.61
C TYR A 37 7.25 4.55 -13.23
N LEU A 38 5.99 4.96 -13.27
CA LEU A 38 4.91 4.20 -13.89
C LEU A 38 3.91 5.19 -14.51
N PHE A 39 3.53 4.96 -15.76
CA PHE A 39 2.64 5.78 -16.58
C PHE A 39 3.17 7.20 -16.86
N ASP A 40 3.06 8.13 -15.90
CA ASP A 40 3.49 9.52 -16.08
C ASP A 40 3.92 10.18 -14.75
N VAL A 41 4.49 11.37 -14.83
CA VAL A 41 4.96 12.15 -13.68
C VAL A 41 3.81 12.48 -12.71
N GLY A 42 2.64 12.84 -13.22
CA GLY A 42 1.48 13.20 -12.39
C GLY A 42 0.97 12.02 -11.58
N TYR A 43 0.96 10.82 -12.18
CA TYR A 43 0.62 9.58 -11.50
C TYR A 43 1.63 9.26 -10.39
N GLY A 44 2.93 9.25 -10.72
CA GLY A 44 3.99 8.95 -9.76
C GLY A 44 3.99 9.91 -8.57
N VAL A 45 3.95 11.21 -8.81
CA VAL A 45 3.87 12.23 -7.75
C VAL A 45 2.61 12.05 -6.89
N GLY A 46 1.46 11.77 -7.52
CA GLY A 46 0.21 11.52 -6.79
C GLY A 46 0.28 10.31 -5.87
N LYS A 47 0.86 9.20 -6.34
CA LYS A 47 1.00 7.96 -5.57
C LYS A 47 2.07 8.08 -4.47
N ALA A 48 3.23 8.66 -4.76
CA ALA A 48 4.24 8.97 -3.75
C ALA A 48 3.70 9.92 -2.67
N GLY A 49 2.86 10.88 -3.07
CA GLY A 49 2.17 11.76 -2.12
C GLY A 49 1.21 11.03 -1.20
N LEU A 50 0.50 10.00 -1.67
CA LEU A 50 -0.37 9.15 -0.85
C LEU A 50 0.45 8.32 0.16
N ASP A 51 1.56 7.76 -0.26
CA ASP A 51 2.46 6.98 0.59
C ASP A 51 3.02 7.86 1.71
N ARG A 52 3.47 9.05 1.37
CA ARG A 52 3.95 10.03 2.33
C ARG A 52 2.84 10.49 3.27
N LEU A 53 1.65 10.81 2.76
CA LEU A 53 0.48 11.18 3.57
C LEU A 53 0.17 10.11 4.61
N SER A 54 0.17 8.84 4.20
CA SER A 54 -0.09 7.72 5.13
C SER A 54 0.97 7.62 6.23
N ALA A 55 2.25 7.74 5.87
CA ALA A 55 3.36 7.66 6.82
C ALA A 55 3.34 8.82 7.83
N ASP A 56 3.07 10.04 7.38
CA ASP A 56 2.99 11.21 8.25
C ASP A 56 1.78 11.13 9.19
N MET A 57 0.61 10.70 8.70
CA MET A 57 -0.57 10.46 9.53
C MET A 57 -0.30 9.35 10.58
N ALA A 58 0.40 8.28 10.20
CA ALA A 58 0.79 7.25 11.14
C ALA A 58 1.62 7.83 12.30
N THR A 59 2.55 8.74 12.00
CA THR A 59 3.39 9.40 13.01
C THR A 59 2.55 10.32 13.91
N GLU A 60 1.70 11.16 13.34
CA GLU A 60 0.94 12.15 14.10
C GLU A 60 -0.20 11.53 14.92
N LEU A 61 -0.83 10.46 14.42
CA LEU A 61 -2.04 9.90 15.02
C LEU A 61 -1.79 8.67 15.91
N ASN A 62 -0.60 8.10 15.89
CA ASN A 62 -0.26 6.90 16.66
C ASN A 62 -0.56 7.05 18.16
N SER A 63 -0.20 8.17 18.76
CA SER A 63 -0.47 8.45 20.20
C SER A 63 -1.96 8.54 20.55
N HIS A 64 -2.81 8.62 19.55
CA HIS A 64 -4.27 8.67 19.67
C HIS A 64 -4.97 7.33 19.40
N GLY A 65 -4.20 6.24 19.19
CA GLY A 65 -4.76 4.91 18.86
C GLY A 65 -5.30 4.82 17.44
N VAL A 66 -4.84 5.66 16.52
CA VAL A 66 -5.26 5.65 15.11
C VAL A 66 -4.09 5.23 14.24
N ASN A 67 -4.29 4.18 13.45
CA ASN A 67 -3.31 3.65 12.51
C ASN A 67 -3.58 4.18 11.09
N SER A 68 -2.52 4.31 10.30
CA SER A 68 -2.59 4.68 8.89
C SER A 68 -1.64 3.79 8.09
N VAL A 69 -2.14 3.17 7.03
CA VAL A 69 -1.36 2.28 6.17
C VAL A 69 -1.57 2.61 4.70
N THR A 70 -0.59 2.31 3.89
CA THR A 70 -0.72 2.34 2.43
C THR A 70 -0.91 0.92 1.90
N LEU A 71 -1.93 0.72 1.07
CA LEU A 71 -2.20 -0.55 0.41
C LEU A 71 -1.83 -0.45 -1.07
N TYR A 72 -1.00 -1.38 -1.54
CA TYR A 72 -0.63 -1.52 -2.94
C TYR A 72 -1.33 -2.74 -3.54
N PRO A 73 -2.38 -2.52 -4.34
CA PRO A 73 -2.87 -3.56 -5.24
C PRO A 73 -1.84 -3.88 -6.33
N GLY A 74 -1.92 -5.09 -6.86
CA GLY A 74 -1.26 -5.46 -8.11
C GLY A 74 -1.92 -4.85 -9.34
N GLY A 75 -1.64 -5.42 -10.53
CA GLY A 75 -2.30 -4.99 -11.77
C GLY A 75 -3.80 -5.22 -11.73
N GLY A 76 -4.60 -4.18 -11.94
CA GLY A 76 -6.05 -4.24 -11.77
C GLY A 76 -6.81 -4.75 -12.99
N VAL A 77 -7.89 -5.47 -12.74
CA VAL A 77 -8.93 -5.82 -13.73
C VAL A 77 -10.20 -5.05 -13.39
N THR A 78 -10.51 -4.05 -14.20
CA THR A 78 -11.67 -3.15 -14.04
C THR A 78 -12.34 -2.92 -15.40
N GLU A 79 -13.33 -2.06 -15.45
CA GLU A 79 -13.98 -1.67 -16.71
C GLU A 79 -13.04 -0.93 -17.68
N THR A 80 -11.97 -0.31 -17.17
CA THR A 80 -11.04 0.53 -17.96
C THR A 80 -9.64 -0.05 -18.06
N THR A 81 -9.27 -0.99 -17.19
CA THR A 81 -7.97 -1.66 -17.19
C THR A 81 -8.17 -3.17 -17.19
N ASN A 82 -7.32 -3.86 -17.93
CA ASN A 82 -7.37 -5.33 -17.99
C ASN A 82 -5.93 -5.88 -18.01
N PHE A 83 -5.32 -5.97 -16.84
CA PHE A 83 -4.04 -6.67 -16.70
C PHE A 83 -4.30 -8.17 -16.63
N PRO A 84 -3.78 -8.98 -17.58
CA PRO A 84 -4.00 -10.43 -17.57
C PRO A 84 -3.57 -11.06 -16.24
N GLY A 85 -4.44 -11.86 -15.63
CA GLY A 85 -4.20 -12.46 -14.30
C GLY A 85 -4.17 -11.45 -13.16
N GLY A 86 -4.65 -10.23 -13.38
CA GLY A 86 -4.66 -9.15 -12.40
C GLY A 86 -5.72 -9.30 -11.31
N GLU A 87 -5.74 -8.34 -10.41
CA GLU A 87 -6.65 -8.29 -9.26
C GLU A 87 -7.97 -7.63 -9.62
N THR A 88 -9.09 -8.20 -9.18
CA THR A 88 -10.36 -7.46 -9.22
C THR A 88 -10.47 -6.48 -8.04
N PRO A 89 -11.35 -5.47 -8.10
CA PRO A 89 -11.64 -4.60 -6.95
C PRO A 89 -12.07 -5.37 -5.69
N THR A 90 -12.66 -6.57 -5.86
CA THR A 90 -13.03 -7.47 -4.75
C THR A 90 -11.81 -7.94 -3.97
N PHE A 91 -10.70 -8.24 -4.62
CA PHE A 91 -9.47 -8.67 -3.95
C PHE A 91 -8.91 -7.56 -3.05
N THR A 92 -8.82 -6.34 -3.57
CA THR A 92 -8.44 -5.16 -2.78
C THR A 92 -9.40 -4.92 -1.62
N GLY A 93 -10.72 -5.07 -1.84
CA GLY A 93 -11.73 -4.94 -0.79
C GLY A 93 -11.56 -5.99 0.32
N ARG A 94 -11.24 -7.23 -0.03
CA ARG A 94 -10.93 -8.30 0.94
C ARG A 94 -9.66 -8.02 1.74
N ALA A 95 -8.65 -7.43 1.12
CA ALA A 95 -7.44 -6.99 1.83
C ALA A 95 -7.76 -5.93 2.90
N VAL A 96 -8.60 -4.94 2.57
CA VAL A 96 -9.07 -3.94 3.56
C VAL A 96 -9.88 -4.60 4.67
N ALA A 97 -10.77 -5.54 4.34
CA ALA A 97 -11.56 -6.28 5.34
C ALA A 97 -10.65 -7.09 6.28
N ALA A 98 -9.62 -7.76 5.75
CA ALA A 98 -8.66 -8.50 6.55
C ALA A 98 -7.87 -7.60 7.53
N LEU A 99 -7.47 -6.42 7.10
CA LEU A 99 -6.84 -5.42 7.98
C LEU A 99 -7.76 -4.99 9.15
N LEU A 100 -9.08 -4.94 8.91
CA LEU A 100 -10.04 -4.48 9.90
C LEU A 100 -10.50 -5.60 10.85
N SER A 101 -10.64 -6.83 10.36
CA SER A 101 -11.31 -7.91 11.09
C SER A 101 -10.38 -9.02 11.55
N ASP A 102 -9.31 -9.27 10.80
CA ASP A 102 -8.48 -10.46 10.97
C ASP A 102 -7.05 -10.12 11.43
N THR A 103 -6.74 -8.82 11.57
CA THR A 103 -5.43 -8.32 12.00
C THR A 103 -5.53 -7.81 13.44
N SER A 104 -4.68 -8.29 14.33
CA SER A 104 -4.66 -7.85 15.72
C SER A 104 -4.19 -6.39 15.87
N GLU A 105 -4.53 -5.75 16.99
CA GLU A 105 -4.10 -4.37 17.28
C GLU A 105 -2.57 -4.24 17.33
N ASP A 106 -1.88 -5.21 17.91
CA ASP A 106 -0.41 -5.24 17.95
C ASP A 106 0.19 -5.29 16.55
N GLU A 107 -0.41 -6.09 15.68
CA GLU A 107 0.02 -6.20 14.30
C GLU A 107 -0.29 -4.94 13.49
N LEU A 108 -1.48 -4.36 13.63
CA LEU A 108 -1.80 -3.07 13.02
C LEU A 108 -0.81 -1.99 13.43
N THR A 109 -0.39 -1.98 14.68
CA THR A 109 0.65 -1.08 15.18
C THR A 109 2.00 -1.32 14.50
N GLN A 110 2.35 -2.58 14.22
CA GLN A 110 3.56 -2.92 13.48
C GLN A 110 3.49 -2.54 12.00
N LEU A 111 2.29 -2.52 11.42
CA LEU A 111 2.02 -2.12 10.04
C LEU A 111 1.86 -0.61 9.87
N ASN A 112 1.71 0.13 10.98
CA ASN A 112 1.45 1.57 10.96
C ASN A 112 2.54 2.34 10.20
N GLY A 113 2.13 3.19 9.27
CA GLY A 113 3.01 3.96 8.38
C GLY A 113 3.64 3.18 7.22
N LYS A 114 3.35 1.89 7.09
CA LYS A 114 3.98 1.04 6.07
C LYS A 114 3.14 0.85 4.82
N VAL A 115 3.83 0.51 3.75
CA VAL A 115 3.23 -0.01 2.51
C VAL A 115 3.00 -1.51 2.66
N ILE A 116 1.79 -1.96 2.37
CA ILE A 116 1.35 -3.35 2.45
C ILE A 116 0.84 -3.77 1.07
N LEU A 117 1.17 -4.97 0.62
CA LEU A 117 0.68 -5.50 -0.65
C LEU A 117 -0.60 -6.32 -0.42
N THR A 118 -1.58 -6.20 -1.32
CA THR A 118 -2.81 -7.01 -1.27
C THR A 118 -2.51 -8.50 -1.24
N MET A 119 -1.53 -8.96 -2.02
CA MET A 119 -1.10 -10.36 -2.06
C MET A 119 -0.52 -10.84 -0.72
N GLU A 120 0.25 -10.02 -0.01
CA GLU A 120 0.78 -10.39 1.32
C GLU A 120 -0.35 -10.66 2.31
N LEU A 121 -1.37 -9.81 2.32
CA LEU A 121 -2.55 -10.01 3.15
C LEU A 121 -3.34 -11.25 2.73
N ALA A 122 -3.47 -11.49 1.43
CA ALA A 122 -4.15 -12.68 0.93
C ALA A 122 -3.46 -13.98 1.36
N LEU A 123 -2.15 -14.03 1.23
CA LEU A 123 -1.36 -15.19 1.66
C LEU A 123 -1.42 -15.42 3.17
N LYS A 124 -1.42 -14.34 3.94
CA LYS A 124 -1.48 -14.40 5.39
C LYS A 124 -2.85 -14.81 5.92
N HIS A 125 -3.91 -14.21 5.41
CA HIS A 125 -5.28 -14.39 5.91
C HIS A 125 -6.10 -15.41 5.10
N GLY A 126 -5.52 -15.99 4.04
CA GLY A 126 -6.12 -17.08 3.28
C GLY A 126 -7.27 -16.69 2.38
N PHE A 127 -7.47 -15.39 2.07
CA PHE A 127 -8.51 -14.99 1.12
C PHE A 127 -8.01 -15.09 -0.35
N LYS A 128 -8.96 -15.23 -1.25
CA LYS A 128 -8.75 -15.33 -2.70
C LYS A 128 -9.55 -14.24 -3.42
N ASP A 129 -9.38 -14.09 -4.71
CA ASP A 129 -10.17 -13.15 -5.51
C ASP A 129 -11.61 -13.68 -5.78
N ALA A 130 -12.41 -12.91 -6.48
CA ALA A 130 -13.79 -13.24 -6.84
C ALA A 130 -13.91 -14.55 -7.61
N SER A 131 -12.89 -14.91 -8.40
CA SER A 131 -12.78 -16.18 -9.12
C SER A 131 -12.64 -17.42 -8.21
N GLY A 132 -12.30 -17.23 -6.93
CA GLY A 132 -11.92 -18.31 -6.02
C GLY A 132 -10.44 -18.71 -6.10
N GLU A 133 -9.64 -17.99 -6.91
CA GLU A 133 -8.20 -18.21 -7.05
C GLU A 133 -7.39 -16.98 -6.61
N LEU A 134 -6.08 -17.13 -6.43
CA LEU A 134 -5.18 -16.00 -6.26
C LEU A 134 -4.86 -15.39 -7.62
N PRO A 135 -4.69 -14.06 -7.71
CA PRO A 135 -4.14 -13.42 -8.90
C PRO A 135 -2.77 -13.98 -9.25
N ASP A 136 -2.51 -14.26 -10.52
CA ASP A 136 -1.28 -14.90 -11.00
C ASP A 136 -0.58 -14.11 -12.12
N GLY A 137 -1.11 -12.94 -12.45
CA GLY A 137 -0.57 -12.07 -13.50
C GLY A 137 0.79 -11.47 -13.13
N PRO A 138 1.51 -10.93 -14.13
CA PRO A 138 2.87 -10.43 -13.97
C PRO A 138 3.00 -9.26 -12.98
N PHE A 139 1.89 -8.60 -12.63
CA PHE A 139 1.87 -7.51 -11.64
C PHE A 139 1.11 -7.85 -10.37
N SER A 140 0.62 -9.09 -10.23
CA SER A 140 -0.29 -9.48 -9.14
C SER A 140 0.08 -10.81 -8.49
N SER A 141 0.98 -11.59 -9.10
CA SER A 141 1.39 -12.89 -8.56
C SER A 141 2.16 -12.76 -7.24
N LYS A 142 2.19 -13.85 -6.48
CA LYS A 142 3.02 -13.95 -5.27
C LYS A 142 4.48 -13.60 -5.53
N GLU A 143 5.07 -14.17 -6.58
CA GLU A 143 6.48 -13.94 -6.96
C GLU A 143 6.75 -12.45 -7.22
N ASN A 144 5.83 -11.76 -7.89
CA ASN A 144 5.93 -10.33 -8.11
C ASN A 144 5.79 -9.53 -6.82
N ALA A 145 4.87 -9.91 -5.95
CA ALA A 145 4.71 -9.28 -4.64
C ALA A 145 5.99 -9.43 -3.79
N ASP A 146 6.61 -10.60 -3.78
CA ASP A 146 7.89 -10.83 -3.10
C ASP A 146 9.00 -9.91 -3.65
N GLY A 147 9.09 -9.75 -4.99
CA GLY A 147 10.04 -8.84 -5.63
C GLY A 147 9.79 -7.37 -5.29
N VAL A 148 8.54 -6.94 -5.29
CA VAL A 148 8.14 -5.59 -4.86
C VAL A 148 8.48 -5.36 -3.39
N ARG A 149 8.25 -6.35 -2.52
CA ARG A 149 8.59 -6.24 -1.09
C ARG A 149 10.09 -6.07 -0.87
N VAL A 150 10.92 -6.83 -1.55
CA VAL A 150 12.39 -6.67 -1.50
C VAL A 150 12.78 -5.25 -1.90
N SER A 151 12.20 -4.72 -2.96
CA SER A 151 12.47 -3.38 -3.45
C SER A 151 11.99 -2.30 -2.46
N LEU A 152 10.79 -2.45 -1.91
CA LEU A 152 10.25 -1.53 -0.91
C LEU A 152 11.10 -1.50 0.37
N ASN A 153 11.58 -2.65 0.84
CA ASN A 153 12.45 -2.74 2.02
C ASN A 153 13.79 -2.03 1.81
N SER A 154 14.20 -1.87 0.55
CA SER A 154 15.43 -1.16 0.16
C SER A 154 15.16 0.33 -0.15
N SER A 155 13.95 0.81 -0.03
CA SER A 155 13.58 2.18 -0.40
C SER A 155 14.10 3.21 0.59
N PRO A 156 14.76 4.29 0.12
CA PRO A 156 15.14 5.39 0.99
C PRO A 156 13.93 6.21 1.49
N PHE A 157 12.73 5.94 0.97
CA PHE A 157 11.49 6.63 1.36
C PHE A 157 10.65 5.85 2.37
N GLN A 158 11.09 4.68 2.82
CA GLN A 158 10.44 4.01 3.93
C GLN A 158 10.98 4.53 5.25
N TYR A 159 10.09 5.01 6.10
CA TYR A 159 10.42 5.28 7.50
C TYR A 159 10.40 3.97 8.27
N ASN A 160 11.45 3.72 9.05
CA ASN A 160 11.39 2.70 10.08
C ASN A 160 10.36 3.12 11.13
N GLY A 161 9.75 2.16 11.81
CA GLY A 161 8.74 2.46 12.85
C GLY A 161 9.23 3.35 14.00
N ASP A 162 10.54 3.65 14.05
CA ASP A 162 11.18 4.58 14.98
C ASP A 162 11.39 5.99 14.39
N GLY A 163 10.92 6.24 13.16
CA GLY A 163 11.05 7.52 12.45
C GLY A 163 12.39 7.74 11.77
N THR A 164 13.29 6.76 11.76
CA THR A 164 14.56 6.86 11.03
C THR A 164 14.39 6.54 9.55
N ILE A 165 15.20 7.15 8.70
CA ILE A 165 15.25 6.87 7.26
C ILE A 165 16.25 5.73 7.03
N PRO A 166 15.90 4.67 6.29
CA PRO A 166 16.84 3.63 5.91
C PRO A 166 18.06 4.22 5.17
N ASN A 167 19.24 3.65 5.40
CA ASN A 167 20.45 4.12 4.76
C ASN A 167 20.38 3.96 3.23
N PRO A 168 20.44 5.05 2.44
CA PRO A 168 20.30 4.98 0.99
C PRO A 168 21.44 4.22 0.28
N ASN A 169 22.56 3.96 0.97
CA ASN A 169 23.70 3.22 0.40
C ASN A 169 23.55 1.69 0.49
N GLU A 170 22.52 1.19 1.15
CA GLU A 170 22.23 -0.25 1.25
C GLU A 170 21.23 -0.75 0.20
N THR A 171 20.78 0.13 -0.69
CA THR A 171 19.70 -0.15 -1.64
C THR A 171 20.20 -0.55 -3.02
N ASN A 172 20.01 -1.80 -3.41
CA ASN A 172 20.18 -2.25 -4.78
C ASN A 172 18.90 -1.99 -5.61
N ASN A 173 18.82 -0.83 -6.26
CA ASN A 173 17.72 -0.44 -7.17
C ASN A 173 17.60 -1.32 -8.46
N LEU A 174 18.38 -2.39 -8.59
CA LEU A 174 18.50 -3.17 -9.81
C LEU A 174 17.36 -4.19 -10.05
N GLU A 175 16.59 -4.53 -9.03
CA GLU A 175 15.58 -5.59 -9.16
C GLU A 175 14.27 -5.09 -9.81
N ILE A 176 13.88 -3.83 -9.59
CA ILE A 176 12.64 -3.28 -10.18
C ILE A 176 12.76 -3.13 -11.70
N ALA A 177 13.93 -2.75 -12.21
CA ALA A 177 14.15 -2.66 -13.65
C ALA A 177 13.95 -4.00 -14.38
N LYS A 178 14.07 -5.14 -13.66
CA LYS A 178 13.78 -6.47 -14.20
C LYS A 178 12.29 -6.78 -14.25
N LEU A 179 11.48 -6.16 -13.37
CA LEU A 179 10.03 -6.33 -13.34
C LEU A 179 9.32 -5.59 -14.48
N PHE A 180 9.97 -4.58 -15.06
CA PHE A 180 9.43 -3.74 -16.14
C PHE A 180 10.42 -3.62 -17.30
N PRO A 181 10.69 -4.72 -18.03
CA PRO A 181 11.57 -4.66 -19.20
C PRO A 181 10.90 -3.82 -20.29
N GLY A 182 11.38 -2.59 -20.48
CA GLY A 182 10.89 -1.66 -21.50
C GLY A 182 10.15 -0.43 -20.98
N ALA A 183 10.16 -0.14 -19.68
CA ALA A 183 9.72 1.15 -19.13
C ALA A 183 10.83 2.20 -19.23
#